data_5824b31ecbd6158a3252de5b162c1ea9
#
_entry.id   5824b31ecbd6158a3252de5b162c1ea9
#
_cell.length_a   1.000
_cell.length_b   1.000
_cell.length_c   1.000
_cell.angle_alpha   90.00
_cell.angle_beta   90.00
_cell.angle_gamma   90.00
#
_symmetry.space_group_name_H-M   'P 1'
#
loop_
_entity.id
_entity.type
_entity.pdbx_description
1 polymer ?
#
loop_
_entity_poly.entity_id
_entity_poly.type
_entity_poly.pdbx_seq_one_letter_code
_entity_poly.pdbx_strand_id
1 'polypeptide(L)'
;RTLALPHKVMDMLKAEKQQQRQNKELLKSGYKTYDHDFVIRKADGSVYNPNSINRIIKRLTEQLGLPHCRIHDYRHAVASILFEKGTTLSDVTMQLGHGQTSTTERIYIHRSGAANIENAKTLSNALGM
;
A
#
# COMPACT_ATOMS: atom_id res chain seq x y z
N ARG A 1 14.52 0.19 6.04
CA ARG A 1 14.09 0.75 4.74
C ARG A 1 13.26 2.01 4.98
N THR A 2 13.52 3.08 4.24
CA THR A 2 12.78 4.35 4.29
C THR A 2 11.83 4.41 3.10
N LEU A 3 10.57 4.83 3.34
CA LEU A 3 9.57 5.05 2.31
C LEU A 3 9.16 6.52 2.30
N ALA A 4 9.12 7.13 1.12
CA ALA A 4 8.49 8.42 0.93
C ALA A 4 6.97 8.26 0.86
N LEU A 5 6.24 9.02 1.66
CA LEU A 5 4.79 8.97 1.73
C LEU A 5 4.19 10.35 1.46
N PRO A 6 2.98 10.43 0.88
CA PRO A 6 2.25 11.69 0.73
C PRO A 6 2.06 12.41 2.07
N HIS A 7 2.11 13.74 2.08
CA HIS A 7 1.97 14.55 3.30
C HIS A 7 0.72 14.19 4.11
N LYS A 8 -0.42 14.03 3.45
CA LYS A 8 -1.67 13.64 4.11
C LYS A 8 -1.55 12.31 4.87
N VAL A 9 -0.85 11.33 4.30
CA VAL A 9 -0.60 10.04 4.96
C VAL A 9 0.33 10.22 6.15
N MET A 10 1.37 11.05 6.02
CA MET A 10 2.28 11.39 7.13
C MET A 10 1.55 12.05 8.29
N ASP A 11 0.60 12.94 8.01
CA ASP A 11 -0.18 13.60 9.06
C ASP A 11 -1.12 12.61 9.77
N MET A 12 -1.73 11.69 9.05
CA MET A 12 -2.51 10.58 9.65
C MET A 12 -1.64 9.70 10.55
N LEU A 13 -0.43 9.36 10.12
CA LEU A 13 0.51 8.55 10.91
C LEU A 13 0.99 9.29 12.17
N LYS A 14 1.21 10.61 12.10
CA LYS A 14 1.54 11.43 13.27
C LYS A 14 0.38 11.46 14.27
N ALA A 15 -0.84 11.65 13.80
CA ALA A 15 -2.04 11.64 14.64
C ALA A 15 -2.21 10.28 15.33
N GLU A 16 -2.05 9.17 14.61
CA GLU A 16 -2.09 7.83 15.17
C GLU A 16 -1.02 7.63 16.25
N LYS A 17 0.22 8.06 15.99
CA LYS A 17 1.32 7.98 16.98
C LYS A 17 1.01 8.79 18.23
N GLN A 18 0.40 9.96 18.09
CA GLN A 18 -0.02 10.79 19.23
C GLN A 18 -1.12 10.10 20.04
N GLN A 19 -2.11 9.51 19.37
CA GLN A 19 -3.18 8.75 20.03
C GLN A 19 -2.61 7.55 20.81
N GLN A 20 -1.66 6.82 20.24
CA GLN A 20 -1.01 5.71 20.93
C GLN A 20 -0.24 6.16 22.18
N ARG A 21 0.41 7.33 22.16
CA ARG A 21 1.06 7.93 23.33
C ARG A 21 0.04 8.26 24.42
N GLN A 22 -1.07 8.92 24.07
CA GLN A 22 -2.14 9.26 25.02
C GLN A 22 -2.73 7.99 25.65
N ASN A 23 -3.01 6.95 24.85
CA ASN A 23 -3.51 5.66 25.35
C ASN A 23 -2.52 5.03 26.32
N LYS A 24 -1.21 5.10 26.03
CA LYS A 24 -0.16 4.57 26.90
C LYS A 24 -0.11 5.31 28.25
N GLU A 25 -0.25 6.63 28.24
CA GLU A 25 -0.28 7.47 29.46
C GLU A 25 -1.52 7.17 30.31
N LEU A 26 -2.68 6.99 29.68
CA LEU A 26 -3.95 6.67 30.36
C LEU A 26 -3.95 5.29 30.97
N LEU A 27 -3.51 4.28 30.22
CA LEU A 27 -3.59 2.87 30.63
C LEU A 27 -2.38 2.42 31.46
N LYS A 28 -1.27 3.16 31.43
CA LYS A 28 -0.04 2.87 32.20
C LYS A 28 0.38 1.38 32.09
N SER A 29 0.37 0.65 33.18
CA SER A 29 0.73 -0.77 33.21
C SER A 29 -0.22 -1.68 32.46
N GLY A 30 -1.43 -1.23 32.16
CA GLY A 30 -2.40 -1.96 31.31
C GLY A 30 -2.10 -1.85 29.81
N TYR A 31 -1.22 -0.94 29.38
CA TYR A 31 -0.86 -0.80 27.99
C TYR A 31 0.20 -1.80 27.56
N LYS A 32 -0.08 -2.56 26.50
CA LYS A 32 0.84 -3.57 25.96
C LYS A 32 1.96 -2.90 25.16
N THR A 33 3.21 -3.20 25.53
CA THR A 33 4.42 -2.74 24.84
C THR A 33 5.13 -3.91 24.16
N TYR A 34 5.87 -3.62 23.11
CA TYR A 34 6.64 -4.58 22.33
C TYR A 34 8.02 -4.00 22.03
N ASP A 35 8.96 -4.83 21.66
CA ASP A 35 10.32 -4.42 21.28
C ASP A 35 10.35 -3.57 19.99
N HIS A 36 9.29 -3.65 19.19
CA HIS A 36 9.14 -2.87 17.98
C HIS A 36 7.92 -1.96 18.02
N ASP A 37 8.05 -0.79 17.40
CA ASP A 37 6.92 0.11 17.21
C ASP A 37 6.05 -0.36 16.03
N PHE A 38 4.80 -0.70 16.32
CA PHE A 38 3.79 -1.00 15.30
C PHE A 38 3.00 0.26 14.93
N VAL A 39 2.80 0.45 13.64
CA VAL A 39 2.08 1.61 13.11
C VAL A 39 0.61 1.62 13.54
N ILE A 40 -0.02 0.46 13.58
CA ILE A 40 -1.44 0.31 13.94
C ILE A 40 -1.56 -0.59 15.16
N ARG A 41 -2.18 -0.07 16.23
CA ARG A 41 -2.44 -0.79 17.48
C ARG A 41 -3.89 -0.58 17.93
N LYS A 42 -4.37 -1.46 18.77
CA LYS A 42 -5.61 -1.24 19.52
C LYS A 42 -5.37 -0.22 20.65
N ALA A 43 -6.45 0.27 21.25
CA ALA A 43 -6.38 1.24 22.33
C ALA A 43 -5.56 0.73 23.55
N ASP A 44 -5.57 -0.58 23.81
CA ASP A 44 -4.77 -1.23 24.87
C ASP A 44 -3.31 -1.50 24.47
N GLY A 45 -2.87 -1.02 23.32
CA GLY A 45 -1.53 -1.24 22.77
C GLY A 45 -1.33 -2.58 22.08
N SER A 46 -2.30 -3.52 22.13
CA SER A 46 -2.17 -4.81 21.47
C SER A 46 -2.20 -4.70 19.94
N VAL A 47 -1.52 -5.62 19.27
CA VAL A 47 -1.48 -5.69 17.81
C VAL A 47 -2.75 -6.37 17.28
N TYR A 48 -3.26 -5.90 16.15
CA TYR A 48 -4.37 -6.56 15.47
C TYR A 48 -3.93 -7.89 14.87
N ASN A 49 -4.77 -8.90 15.01
CA ASN A 49 -4.62 -10.11 14.22
C ASN A 49 -4.87 -9.77 12.73
N PRO A 50 -4.03 -10.20 11.78
CA PRO A 50 -4.20 -9.93 10.35
C PRO A 50 -5.59 -10.30 9.82
N ASN A 51 -6.16 -11.41 10.28
CA ASN A 51 -7.51 -11.83 9.89
C ASN A 51 -8.60 -10.87 10.39
N SER A 52 -8.37 -10.18 11.50
CA SER A 52 -9.32 -9.17 12.02
C SER A 52 -9.36 -7.93 11.12
N ILE A 53 -8.22 -7.53 10.57
CA ILE A 53 -8.15 -6.40 9.63
C ILE A 53 -8.92 -6.72 8.34
N ASN A 54 -8.74 -7.92 7.79
CA ASN A 54 -9.49 -8.36 6.61
C ASN A 54 -11.02 -8.37 6.86
N ARG A 55 -11.46 -8.78 8.06
CA ARG A 55 -12.89 -8.72 8.43
C ARG A 55 -13.41 -7.29 8.55
N ILE A 56 -12.61 -6.37 9.08
CA ILE A 56 -12.99 -4.95 9.15
C ILE A 56 -13.14 -4.37 7.74
N ILE A 57 -12.17 -4.62 6.86
CA ILE A 57 -12.22 -4.16 5.47
C ILE A 57 -13.45 -4.74 4.76
N LYS A 58 -13.70 -6.03 4.88
CA LYS A 58 -14.87 -6.68 4.29
C LYS A 58 -16.17 -5.99 4.72
N ARG A 59 -16.34 -5.77 6.03
CA ARG A 59 -17.55 -5.11 6.56
C ARG A 59 -17.68 -3.68 6.04
N LEU A 60 -16.59 -2.92 5.96
CA LEU A 60 -16.63 -1.55 5.44
C LEU A 60 -16.98 -1.51 3.96
N THR A 61 -16.42 -2.38 3.13
CA THR A 61 -16.74 -2.45 1.70
C THR A 61 -18.20 -2.85 1.48
N GLU A 62 -18.72 -3.80 2.26
CA GLU A 62 -20.14 -4.19 2.23
C GLU A 62 -21.07 -3.03 2.61
N GLN A 63 -20.75 -2.28 3.68
CA GLN A 63 -21.53 -1.12 4.12
C GLN A 63 -21.56 0.02 3.10
N LEU A 64 -20.48 0.17 2.34
CA LEU A 64 -20.33 1.19 1.30
C LEU A 64 -20.85 0.74 -0.08
N GLY A 65 -21.36 -0.49 -0.21
CA GLY A 65 -21.78 -1.05 -1.49
C GLY A 65 -20.64 -1.23 -2.49
N LEU A 66 -19.39 -1.34 -2.01
CA LEU A 66 -18.21 -1.51 -2.82
C LEU A 66 -17.88 -3.01 -3.04
N PRO A 67 -17.20 -3.36 -4.14
CA PRO A 67 -16.72 -4.72 -4.35
C PRO A 67 -15.82 -5.17 -3.21
N HIS A 68 -15.88 -6.46 -2.87
CA HIS A 68 -15.01 -7.03 -1.84
C HIS A 68 -13.54 -6.91 -2.27
N CYS A 69 -12.75 -6.23 -1.41
CA CYS A 69 -11.30 -6.06 -1.59
C CYS A 69 -10.55 -6.60 -0.38
N ARG A 70 -9.46 -7.31 -0.61
CA ARG A 70 -8.51 -7.73 0.41
C ARG A 70 -7.38 -6.69 0.51
N ILE A 71 -6.60 -6.71 1.59
CA ILE A 71 -5.43 -5.81 1.74
C ILE A 71 -4.47 -5.90 0.55
N HIS A 72 -4.26 -7.09 0.00
CA HIS A 72 -3.41 -7.28 -1.18
C HIS A 72 -3.95 -6.60 -2.43
N ASP A 73 -5.27 -6.53 -2.57
CA ASP A 73 -5.91 -5.90 -3.72
C ASP A 73 -5.67 -4.37 -3.71
N TYR A 74 -5.63 -3.73 -2.53
CA TYR A 74 -5.21 -2.32 -2.40
C TYR A 74 -3.76 -2.11 -2.82
N ARG A 75 -2.86 -3.04 -2.48
CA ARG A 75 -1.46 -2.98 -2.93
C ARG A 75 -1.37 -3.07 -4.46
N HIS A 76 -2.15 -3.95 -5.08
CA HIS A 76 -2.24 -4.05 -6.54
C HIS A 76 -2.80 -2.78 -7.17
N ALA A 77 -3.82 -2.17 -6.56
CA ALA A 77 -4.39 -0.91 -7.01
C ALA A 77 -3.35 0.22 -6.99
N VAL A 78 -2.57 0.34 -5.91
CA VAL A 78 -1.48 1.33 -5.81
C VAL A 78 -0.43 1.09 -6.91
N ALA A 79 -0.01 -0.16 -7.14
CA ALA A 79 0.91 -0.50 -8.23
C ALA A 79 0.35 -0.05 -9.58
N SER A 80 -0.91 -0.36 -9.85
CA SER A 80 -1.59 0.00 -11.10
C SER A 80 -1.65 1.50 -11.32
N ILE A 81 -1.99 2.27 -10.27
CA ILE A 81 -2.04 3.74 -10.35
C ILE A 81 -0.65 4.33 -10.64
N LEU A 82 0.39 3.82 -9.98
CA LEU A 82 1.76 4.29 -10.22
C LEU A 82 2.20 4.00 -11.65
N PHE A 83 1.90 2.82 -12.20
CA PHE A 83 2.17 2.48 -13.59
C PHE A 83 1.41 3.36 -14.57
N GLU A 84 0.14 3.66 -14.31
CA GLU A 84 -0.67 4.58 -15.14
C GLU A 84 -0.07 5.99 -15.19
N LYS A 85 0.64 6.38 -14.14
CA LYS A 85 1.34 7.66 -14.05
C LYS A 85 2.77 7.62 -14.60
N GLY A 86 3.17 6.51 -15.23
CA GLY A 86 4.49 6.38 -15.88
C GLY A 86 5.63 6.00 -14.93
N THR A 87 5.34 5.59 -13.70
CA THR A 87 6.38 5.13 -12.75
C THR A 87 6.99 3.81 -13.25
N THR A 88 8.31 3.69 -13.18
CA THR A 88 9.00 2.47 -13.64
C THR A 88 8.68 1.26 -12.77
N LEU A 89 8.80 0.05 -13.35
CA LEU A 89 8.60 -1.20 -12.60
C LEU A 89 9.52 -1.30 -11.39
N SER A 90 10.77 -0.87 -11.53
CA SER A 90 11.77 -0.85 -10.45
C SER A 90 11.31 0.03 -9.29
N ASP A 91 10.86 1.26 -9.59
CA ASP A 91 10.44 2.21 -8.57
C ASP A 91 9.17 1.75 -7.86
N VAL A 92 8.20 1.18 -8.59
CA VAL A 92 7.00 0.59 -8.01
C VAL A 92 7.35 -0.57 -7.08
N THR A 93 8.26 -1.46 -7.51
CA THR A 93 8.73 -2.60 -6.70
C THR A 93 9.42 -2.12 -5.43
N MET A 94 10.25 -1.08 -5.53
CA MET A 94 10.94 -0.46 -4.40
C MET A 94 9.94 0.19 -3.44
N GLN A 95 8.97 0.95 -3.95
CA GLN A 95 7.94 1.61 -3.14
C GLN A 95 7.06 0.61 -2.40
N LEU A 96 6.64 -0.47 -3.05
CA LEU A 96 5.79 -1.49 -2.45
C LEU A 96 6.57 -2.49 -1.59
N GLY A 97 7.88 -2.62 -1.78
CA GLY A 97 8.74 -3.53 -1.04
C GLY A 97 8.51 -4.99 -1.35
N HIS A 98 8.30 -5.29 -2.59
CA HIS A 98 8.27 -6.67 -3.05
C HIS A 98 9.70 -7.21 -3.05
N GLY A 99 9.96 -8.26 -2.27
CA GLY A 99 11.26 -8.96 -2.27
C GLY A 99 11.50 -9.78 -3.54
N GLN A 100 10.45 -10.02 -4.33
CA GLN A 100 10.51 -10.67 -5.64
C GLN A 100 9.67 -9.86 -6.64
N THR A 101 10.25 -9.63 -7.80
CA THR A 101 9.66 -8.85 -8.91
C THR A 101 8.46 -9.54 -9.56
N SER A 102 8.32 -10.87 -9.39
CA SER A 102 7.34 -11.71 -10.08
C SER A 102 5.88 -11.24 -9.94
N THR A 103 5.50 -10.70 -8.78
CA THR A 103 4.13 -10.20 -8.57
C THR A 103 3.89 -8.87 -9.29
N THR A 104 4.91 -8.01 -9.32
CA THR A 104 4.85 -6.71 -9.99
C THR A 104 4.96 -6.88 -11.51
N GLU A 105 5.77 -7.85 -11.97
CA GLU A 105 5.88 -8.24 -13.38
C GLU A 105 4.56 -8.76 -13.96
N ARG A 106 3.77 -9.53 -13.21
CA ARG A 106 2.45 -9.99 -13.65
C ARG A 106 1.49 -8.84 -13.94
N ILE A 107 1.49 -7.81 -13.10
CA ILE A 107 0.66 -6.62 -13.32
C ILE A 107 1.12 -5.86 -14.58
N TYR A 108 2.44 -5.82 -14.81
CA TYR A 108 3.05 -5.18 -15.97
C TYR A 108 2.74 -5.92 -17.28
N ILE A 109 2.88 -7.25 -17.31
CA ILE A 109 2.65 -8.09 -18.49
C ILE A 109 1.20 -7.99 -18.98
N HIS A 110 0.22 -7.94 -18.09
CA HIS A 110 -1.18 -7.79 -18.49
C HIS A 110 -1.52 -6.45 -19.18
N ARG A 111 -0.70 -5.40 -18.95
CA ARG A 111 -0.89 -4.06 -19.55
C ARG A 111 0.04 -3.76 -20.72
N SER A 112 1.12 -4.50 -20.87
CA SER A 112 2.13 -4.25 -21.92
C SER A 112 1.64 -4.50 -23.35
N GLY A 113 0.51 -5.16 -23.54
CA GLY A 113 -0.07 -5.35 -24.87
C GLY A 113 -0.40 -4.03 -25.60
N ALA A 114 -0.98 -3.05 -24.90
CA ALA A 114 -1.28 -1.73 -25.46
C ALA A 114 -0.02 -0.85 -25.53
N ALA A 115 0.85 -0.93 -24.54
CA ALA A 115 2.13 -0.19 -24.50
C ALA A 115 3.10 -0.65 -25.60
N ASN A 116 3.08 -1.92 -26.00
CA ASN A 116 3.92 -2.41 -27.10
C ASN A 116 3.61 -1.77 -28.45
N ILE A 117 2.34 -1.47 -28.72
CA ILE A 117 1.94 -0.78 -29.97
C ILE A 117 2.40 0.66 -29.97
N GLU A 118 2.28 1.36 -28.82
CA GLU A 118 2.74 2.74 -28.66
C GLU A 118 4.27 2.84 -28.74
N ASN A 119 4.99 1.92 -28.12
CA ASN A 119 6.44 1.82 -28.20
C ASN A 119 6.92 1.53 -29.61
N ALA A 120 6.23 0.67 -30.37
CA ALA A 120 6.55 0.40 -31.76
C ALA A 120 6.35 1.64 -32.64
N LYS A 121 5.30 2.43 -32.43
CA LYS A 121 5.08 3.71 -33.11
C LYS A 121 6.17 4.74 -32.77
N THR A 122 6.52 4.84 -31.49
CA THR A 122 7.57 5.76 -31.02
C THR A 122 8.91 5.38 -31.63
N LEU A 123 9.23 4.09 -31.70
CA LEU A 123 10.44 3.58 -32.32
C LEU A 123 10.45 3.84 -33.84
N SER A 124 9.33 3.58 -34.52
CA SER A 124 9.16 3.89 -35.94
C SER A 124 9.39 5.37 -36.23
N ASN A 125 8.79 6.27 -35.45
CA ASN A 125 8.98 7.71 -35.57
C ASN A 125 10.44 8.15 -35.33
N ALA A 126 11.10 7.52 -34.32
CA ALA A 126 12.51 7.85 -34.01
C ALA A 126 13.49 7.34 -35.05
N LEU A 127 13.17 6.29 -35.79
CA LEU A 127 13.99 5.71 -36.84
C LEU A 127 13.65 6.27 -38.24
N GLY A 128 12.64 7.13 -38.35
CA GLY A 128 12.20 7.71 -39.62
C GLY A 128 11.59 6.69 -40.59
N MET A 129 10.97 5.64 -40.06
CA MET A 129 10.34 4.54 -40.83
C MET A 129 8.82 4.70 -40.85
#